data_319d5f946cdcecd4c82117200e9c2de6
#
_entry.id   319d5f946cdcecd4c82117200e9c2de6
#
_cell.length_a   1.000
_cell.length_b   1.000
_cell.length_c   1.000
_cell.angle_alpha   90.00
_cell.angle_beta   90.00
_cell.angle_gamma   90.00
#
_symmetry.space_group_name_H-M   'P 1'
#
loop_
_entity.id
_entity.type
_entity.pdbx_description
1 polymer ?
#
loop_
_entity_poly.entity_id
_entity_poly.type
_entity_poly.pdbx_seq_one_letter_code
_entity_poly.pdbx_strand_id
1 'polypeptide(L)'
;DVYKRQRYNKPVFVLTDSIDGVKGSGRSIEAYSMFEEMSKCKELYTKYGGHPMAAGLSLPKENVEKFRTFLNEHTTLTEEDFIPKITIDVPMPIGYVTEHLIEELSVLEPFGKGNEKPLFAEKNLNILSMRILGKNRNTLKMQVRSQHGTVMDVLYFGDIEQILTYIMQKYGESETEKCFQGQENAVTLSFIYYPSVNEYRGRKSLQMIISHYC
;
A
#
# COMPACT_ATOMS: atom_id res chain seq x y z
N ASP A 1 12.39 10.26 -2.82
CA ASP A 1 11.16 10.69 -3.49
C ASP A 1 10.10 9.58 -3.53
N VAL A 2 10.45 8.37 -3.93
CA VAL A 2 9.53 7.22 -3.98
C VAL A 2 8.85 6.99 -2.62
N TYR A 3 9.63 6.89 -1.54
CA TYR A 3 9.10 6.71 -0.19
C TYR A 3 8.14 7.83 0.23
N LYS A 4 8.49 9.08 -0.04
CA LYS A 4 7.62 10.21 0.32
C LYS A 4 6.35 10.23 -0.51
N ARG A 5 6.42 9.93 -1.81
CA ARG A 5 5.24 9.81 -2.66
C ARG A 5 4.30 8.71 -2.14
N GLN A 6 4.84 7.54 -1.78
CA GLN A 6 4.04 6.44 -1.22
C GLN A 6 3.39 6.80 0.12
N ARG A 7 4.16 7.43 1.02
CA ARG A 7 3.67 7.79 2.35
C ARG A 7 2.54 8.83 2.33
N TYR A 8 2.63 9.80 1.43
CA TYR A 8 1.69 10.93 1.41
C TYR A 8 0.69 10.88 0.25
N ASN A 9 0.84 9.92 -0.66
CA ASN A 9 0.10 9.82 -1.94
C ASN A 9 0.02 11.18 -2.67
N LYS A 10 1.14 11.89 -2.76
CA LYS A 10 1.25 13.22 -3.37
C LYS A 10 2.41 13.27 -4.36
N PRO A 11 2.35 14.10 -5.40
CA PRO A 11 3.53 14.41 -6.20
C PRO A 11 4.62 14.99 -5.31
N VAL A 12 5.85 14.51 -5.45
CA VAL A 12 6.97 14.91 -4.60
C VAL A 12 8.21 15.16 -5.45
N PHE A 13 8.88 16.29 -5.22
CA PHE A 13 10.23 16.56 -5.67
C PHE A 13 11.19 16.55 -4.48
N VAL A 14 12.31 15.88 -4.65
CA VAL A 14 13.44 15.94 -3.73
C VAL A 14 14.59 16.63 -4.42
N LEU A 15 15.03 17.74 -3.83
CA LEU A 15 16.08 18.60 -4.37
C LEU A 15 17.33 18.49 -3.51
N THR A 16 18.50 18.56 -4.13
CA THR A 16 19.80 18.56 -3.47
C THR A 16 20.72 19.61 -4.09
N ASP A 17 21.55 20.24 -3.28
CA ASP A 17 22.58 21.16 -3.78
C ASP A 17 23.57 20.45 -4.71
N SER A 18 23.99 21.13 -5.76
CA SER A 18 24.95 20.69 -6.77
C SER A 18 25.92 21.83 -7.06
N ILE A 19 27.03 21.54 -7.74
CA ILE A 19 28.06 22.54 -8.09
C ILE A 19 27.44 23.71 -8.89
N ASP A 20 26.53 23.42 -9.81
CA ASP A 20 25.91 24.39 -10.72
C ASP A 20 24.48 24.74 -10.34
N GLY A 21 24.11 24.74 -9.05
CA GLY A 21 22.76 25.02 -8.58
C GLY A 21 22.14 23.88 -7.81
N VAL A 22 20.93 23.47 -8.20
CA VAL A 22 20.17 22.39 -7.55
C VAL A 22 19.79 21.32 -8.57
N LYS A 23 19.94 20.06 -8.18
CA LYS A 23 19.41 18.91 -8.92
C LYS A 23 18.26 18.27 -8.17
N GLY A 24 17.29 17.74 -8.93
CA GLY A 24 16.12 17.14 -8.34
C GLY A 24 15.63 15.91 -9.07
N SER A 25 14.94 15.08 -8.32
CA SER A 25 14.16 13.94 -8.80
C SER A 25 12.75 14.03 -8.26
N GLY A 26 11.78 13.74 -9.12
CA GLY A 26 10.37 13.76 -8.75
C GLY A 26 9.70 12.43 -9.02
N ARG A 27 8.67 12.15 -8.22
CA ARG A 27 7.75 11.04 -8.39
C ARG A 27 6.32 11.54 -8.26
N SER A 28 5.44 11.02 -9.10
CA SER A 28 4.06 11.47 -9.22
C SER A 28 3.03 10.43 -8.79
N ILE A 29 1.79 10.84 -8.82
CA ILE A 29 0.57 10.03 -8.74
C ILE A 29 -0.14 10.06 -10.09
N GLU A 30 -1.08 9.14 -10.33
CA GLU A 30 -1.76 9.02 -11.62
C GLU A 30 -2.51 10.29 -12.04
N ALA A 31 -3.07 11.03 -11.08
CA ALA A 31 -3.81 12.27 -11.34
C ALA A 31 -2.90 13.47 -11.71
N TYR A 32 -1.56 13.33 -11.69
CA TYR A 32 -0.65 14.46 -11.92
C TYR A 32 0.48 14.08 -12.88
N SER A 33 0.43 14.58 -14.11
CA SER A 33 1.52 14.42 -15.09
C SER A 33 2.68 15.36 -14.75
N MET A 34 3.68 14.82 -14.06
CA MET A 34 4.84 15.60 -13.61
C MET A 34 5.58 16.28 -14.77
N PHE A 35 5.74 15.60 -15.89
CA PHE A 35 6.40 16.15 -17.06
C PHE A 35 5.62 17.31 -17.69
N GLU A 36 4.30 17.17 -17.80
CA GLU A 36 3.46 18.26 -18.36
C GLU A 36 3.44 19.47 -17.46
N GLU A 37 3.29 19.28 -16.14
CA GLU A 37 3.30 20.39 -15.18
C GLU A 37 4.65 21.11 -15.15
N MET A 38 5.75 20.38 -15.18
CA MET A 38 7.09 20.98 -15.30
C MET A 38 7.27 21.75 -16.60
N SER A 39 6.68 21.28 -17.71
CA SER A 39 6.81 21.91 -19.01
C SER A 39 6.15 23.30 -19.07
N LYS A 40 5.20 23.58 -18.16
CA LYS A 40 4.55 24.90 -18.05
C LYS A 40 5.47 26.01 -17.49
N CYS A 41 6.56 25.63 -16.81
CA CYS A 41 7.55 26.56 -16.23
C CYS A 41 8.99 26.22 -16.68
N LYS A 42 9.15 25.87 -17.94
CA LYS A 42 10.42 25.43 -18.52
C LYS A 42 11.55 26.45 -18.40
N GLU A 43 11.26 27.72 -18.29
CA GLU A 43 12.22 28.82 -18.15
C GLU A 43 12.92 28.82 -16.77
N LEU A 44 12.42 28.09 -15.81
CA LEU A 44 13.01 28.00 -14.46
C LEU A 44 14.20 27.01 -14.42
N TYR A 45 14.29 26.09 -15.40
CA TYR A 45 15.28 25.01 -15.40
C TYR A 45 16.48 25.30 -16.31
N THR A 46 17.61 24.74 -15.95
CA THR A 46 18.75 24.56 -16.86
C THR A 46 18.62 23.26 -17.65
N LYS A 47 18.07 22.22 -17.02
CA LYS A 47 17.76 20.91 -17.64
C LYS A 47 16.55 20.30 -16.95
N TYR A 48 15.70 19.65 -17.73
CA TYR A 48 14.60 18.83 -17.21
C TYR A 48 14.22 17.75 -18.21
N GLY A 49 13.58 16.70 -17.71
CA GLY A 49 13.04 15.61 -18.53
C GLY A 49 12.39 14.54 -17.67
N GLY A 50 11.59 13.68 -18.30
CA GLY A 50 10.92 12.60 -17.57
C GLY A 50 9.69 12.07 -18.28
N HIS A 51 8.84 11.49 -17.47
CA HIS A 51 7.56 10.88 -17.82
C HIS A 51 6.45 11.43 -16.91
N PRO A 52 5.16 11.14 -17.17
CA PRO A 52 4.09 11.55 -16.27
C PRO A 52 4.34 11.16 -14.80
N MET A 53 4.90 9.98 -14.53
CA MET A 53 5.08 9.45 -13.17
C MET A 53 6.43 9.76 -12.53
N ALA A 54 7.42 10.25 -13.29
CA ALA A 54 8.76 10.52 -12.77
C ALA A 54 9.50 11.55 -13.64
N ALA A 55 10.19 12.48 -13.00
CA ALA A 55 10.98 13.48 -13.70
C ALA A 55 12.28 13.82 -12.97
N GLY A 56 13.24 14.30 -13.73
CA GLY A 56 14.49 14.84 -13.23
C GLY A 56 14.67 16.30 -13.68
N LEU A 57 15.34 17.10 -12.88
CA LEU A 57 15.57 18.50 -13.18
C LEU A 57 16.91 19.00 -12.63
N SER A 58 17.37 20.09 -13.23
CA SER A 58 18.40 20.95 -12.68
C SER A 58 17.95 22.41 -12.82
N LEU A 59 18.11 23.20 -11.79
CA LEU A 59 17.70 24.60 -11.78
C LEU A 59 18.68 25.46 -10.95
N PRO A 60 18.78 26.77 -11.25
CA PRO A 60 19.47 27.71 -10.38
C PRO A 60 18.85 27.76 -8.98
N LYS A 61 19.66 27.94 -7.95
CA LYS A 61 19.22 27.94 -6.56
C LYS A 61 18.16 29.01 -6.27
N GLU A 62 18.28 30.15 -6.89
CA GLU A 62 17.32 31.26 -6.80
C GLU A 62 15.93 30.97 -7.41
N ASN A 63 15.84 29.94 -8.25
CA ASN A 63 14.57 29.54 -8.86
C ASN A 63 13.81 28.48 -8.06
N VAL A 64 14.38 27.93 -6.98
CA VAL A 64 13.73 26.88 -6.17
C VAL A 64 12.38 27.33 -5.62
N GLU A 65 12.33 28.50 -5.02
CA GLU A 65 11.06 29.02 -4.47
C GLU A 65 10.05 29.38 -5.57
N LYS A 66 10.52 29.93 -6.70
CA LYS A 66 9.65 30.19 -7.85
C LYS A 66 9.04 28.90 -8.40
N PHE A 67 9.85 27.86 -8.52
CA PHE A 67 9.39 26.54 -8.93
C PHE A 67 8.34 25.95 -7.99
N ARG A 68 8.61 26.01 -6.69
CA ARG A 68 7.68 25.56 -5.65
C ARG A 68 6.34 26.30 -5.72
N THR A 69 6.40 27.63 -5.75
CA THR A 69 5.21 28.48 -5.83
C THR A 69 4.41 28.18 -7.09
N PHE A 70 5.08 28.14 -8.25
CA PHE A 70 4.42 27.87 -9.52
C PHE A 70 3.64 26.55 -9.51
N LEU A 71 4.26 25.43 -9.08
CA LEU A 71 3.59 24.14 -9.05
C LEU A 71 2.41 24.08 -8.07
N ASN A 72 2.51 24.78 -6.93
CA ASN A 72 1.42 24.81 -5.96
C ASN A 72 0.24 25.69 -6.41
N GLU A 73 0.51 26.80 -7.09
CA GLU A 73 -0.54 27.72 -7.55
C GLU A 73 -1.26 27.24 -8.82
N HIS A 74 -0.57 26.47 -9.67
CA HIS A 74 -1.12 26.01 -10.96
C HIS A 74 -1.60 24.56 -10.94
N THR A 75 -1.55 23.90 -9.77
CA THR A 75 -2.07 22.53 -9.66
C THR A 75 -3.59 22.49 -9.77
N THR A 76 -4.09 21.48 -10.47
CA THR A 76 -5.53 21.18 -10.57
C THR A 76 -5.95 20.06 -9.63
N LEU A 77 -5.01 19.55 -8.80
CA LEU A 77 -5.28 18.46 -7.85
C LEU A 77 -6.26 18.89 -6.76
N THR A 78 -7.16 17.98 -6.43
CA THR A 78 -8.14 18.10 -5.34
C THR A 78 -7.80 17.15 -4.20
N GLU A 79 -8.44 17.26 -3.06
CA GLU A 79 -8.26 16.31 -1.94
C GLU A 79 -8.62 14.87 -2.32
N GLU A 80 -9.53 14.67 -3.28
CA GLU A 80 -9.91 13.34 -3.76
C GLU A 80 -8.77 12.64 -4.53
N ASP A 81 -7.91 13.41 -5.20
CA ASP A 81 -6.77 12.87 -5.95
C ASP A 81 -5.67 12.32 -5.02
N PHE A 82 -5.67 12.75 -3.75
CA PHE A 82 -4.73 12.26 -2.74
C PHE A 82 -5.20 10.99 -2.02
N ILE A 83 -6.44 10.56 -2.27
CA ILE A 83 -6.95 9.31 -1.70
C ILE A 83 -6.42 8.13 -2.54
N PRO A 84 -5.62 7.23 -1.97
CA PRO A 84 -5.15 6.05 -2.69
C PRO A 84 -6.32 5.19 -3.15
N LYS A 85 -6.42 4.95 -4.45
CA LYS A 85 -7.41 4.03 -5.03
C LYS A 85 -6.79 2.66 -5.22
N ILE A 86 -7.47 1.62 -4.79
CA ILE A 86 -7.04 0.24 -4.95
C ILE A 86 -8.09 -0.48 -5.77
N THR A 87 -7.67 -1.01 -6.90
CA THR A 87 -8.53 -1.85 -7.72
C THR A 87 -8.54 -3.25 -7.14
N ILE A 88 -9.73 -3.77 -6.86
CA ILE A 88 -9.95 -5.14 -6.44
C ILE A 88 -10.43 -5.90 -7.68
N ASP A 89 -9.69 -6.93 -8.08
CA ASP A 89 -10.03 -7.73 -9.26
C ASP A 89 -11.30 -8.54 -9.03
N VAL A 90 -11.38 -9.21 -7.87
CA VAL A 90 -12.54 -10.03 -7.51
C VAL A 90 -12.87 -9.90 -6.02
N PRO A 91 -14.11 -9.48 -5.65
CA PRO A 91 -14.60 -9.66 -4.29
C PRO A 91 -14.88 -11.16 -4.08
N MET A 92 -13.97 -11.83 -3.37
CA MET A 92 -14.01 -13.29 -3.19
C MET A 92 -14.02 -13.67 -1.70
N PRO A 93 -15.06 -14.38 -1.23
CA PRO A 93 -15.07 -14.93 0.12
C PRO A 93 -13.96 -15.98 0.33
N ILE A 94 -13.35 -15.98 1.54
CA ILE A 94 -12.23 -16.90 1.85
C ILE A 94 -12.60 -18.39 1.73
N GLY A 95 -13.88 -18.71 1.78
CA GLY A 95 -14.35 -20.08 1.57
C GLY A 95 -14.10 -20.65 0.16
N TYR A 96 -13.82 -19.76 -0.83
CA TYR A 96 -13.45 -20.18 -2.19
C TYR A 96 -11.95 -20.40 -2.36
N VAL A 97 -11.13 -20.06 -1.37
CA VAL A 97 -9.69 -20.28 -1.43
C VAL A 97 -9.40 -21.77 -1.27
N THR A 98 -8.85 -22.38 -2.32
CA THR A 98 -8.43 -23.78 -2.38
C THR A 98 -7.01 -23.87 -2.88
N GLU A 99 -6.34 -25.04 -2.67
CA GLU A 99 -5.02 -25.29 -3.28
C GLU A 99 -5.11 -25.21 -4.80
N HIS A 100 -6.18 -25.76 -5.39
CA HIS A 100 -6.40 -25.71 -6.84
C HIS A 100 -6.49 -24.30 -7.39
N LEU A 101 -7.25 -23.41 -6.73
CA LEU A 101 -7.29 -21.99 -7.13
C LEU A 101 -5.89 -21.35 -7.09
N ILE A 102 -5.09 -21.67 -6.08
CA ILE A 102 -3.72 -21.11 -5.97
C ILE A 102 -2.82 -21.64 -7.09
N GLU A 103 -2.96 -22.92 -7.46
CA GLU A 103 -2.27 -23.52 -8.60
C GLU A 103 -2.67 -22.84 -9.92
N GLU A 104 -3.96 -22.59 -10.15
CA GLU A 104 -4.44 -21.86 -11.32
C GLU A 104 -3.90 -20.42 -11.37
N LEU A 105 -3.89 -19.72 -10.23
CA LEU A 105 -3.34 -18.37 -10.14
C LEU A 105 -1.82 -18.32 -10.44
N SER A 106 -1.09 -19.41 -10.16
CA SER A 106 0.35 -19.48 -10.46
C SER A 106 0.68 -19.43 -11.95
N VAL A 107 -0.28 -19.78 -12.82
CA VAL A 107 -0.13 -19.67 -14.28
C VAL A 107 0.03 -18.21 -14.74
N LEU A 108 -0.46 -17.26 -13.94
CA LEU A 108 -0.32 -15.83 -14.22
C LEU A 108 1.07 -15.28 -13.90
N GLU A 109 1.93 -16.04 -13.23
CA GLU A 109 3.29 -15.62 -12.89
C GLU A 109 4.22 -15.61 -14.13
N PRO A 110 5.26 -14.73 -14.16
CA PRO A 110 5.70 -13.85 -13.08
C PRO A 110 4.90 -12.55 -13.02
N PHE A 111 4.58 -12.13 -11.80
CA PHE A 111 3.94 -10.82 -11.57
C PHE A 111 4.95 -9.68 -11.65
N GLY A 112 4.49 -8.51 -12.12
CA GLY A 112 5.31 -7.32 -12.26
C GLY A 112 4.57 -6.18 -12.92
N LYS A 113 5.29 -5.17 -13.40
CA LYS A 113 4.68 -4.03 -14.09
C LYS A 113 3.96 -4.50 -15.37
N GLY A 114 2.66 -4.20 -15.46
CA GLY A 114 1.79 -4.62 -16.58
C GLY A 114 1.21 -6.03 -16.44
N ASN A 115 1.57 -6.77 -15.39
CA ASN A 115 0.95 -8.02 -14.97
C ASN A 115 0.95 -8.06 -13.44
N GLU A 116 0.10 -7.26 -12.84
CA GLU A 116 0.04 -7.14 -11.38
C GLU A 116 -0.59 -8.38 -10.74
N LYS A 117 -0.21 -8.63 -9.49
CA LYS A 117 -0.78 -9.73 -8.72
C LYS A 117 -2.26 -9.48 -8.48
N PRO A 118 -3.17 -10.42 -8.81
CA PRO A 118 -4.59 -10.25 -8.58
C PRO A 118 -4.91 -9.98 -7.10
N LEU A 119 -5.80 -9.05 -6.85
CA LEU A 119 -6.25 -8.67 -5.52
C LEU A 119 -7.68 -9.13 -5.29
N PHE A 120 -7.85 -9.89 -4.22
CA PHE A 120 -9.14 -10.38 -3.74
C PHE A 120 -9.56 -9.60 -2.50
N ALA A 121 -10.86 -9.55 -2.21
CA ALA A 121 -11.34 -8.88 -1.00
C ALA A 121 -12.52 -9.61 -0.37
N GLU A 122 -12.55 -9.60 0.98
CA GLU A 122 -13.72 -9.98 1.77
C GLU A 122 -13.92 -8.99 2.92
N LYS A 123 -15.19 -8.70 3.21
CA LYS A 123 -15.61 -7.77 4.25
C LYS A 123 -15.98 -8.50 5.54
N ASN A 124 -15.80 -7.79 6.66
CA ASN A 124 -16.35 -8.18 7.96
C ASN A 124 -15.90 -9.56 8.44
N LEU A 125 -14.60 -9.87 8.29
CA LEU A 125 -13.99 -11.06 8.87
C LEU A 125 -13.73 -10.84 10.37
N ASN A 126 -14.25 -11.71 11.22
CA ASN A 126 -14.03 -11.64 12.66
C ASN A 126 -12.62 -12.15 13.01
N ILE A 127 -11.89 -11.41 13.84
CA ILE A 127 -10.55 -11.77 14.29
C ILE A 127 -10.66 -12.73 15.46
N LEU A 128 -10.29 -13.99 15.28
CA LEU A 128 -10.30 -14.99 16.35
C LEU A 128 -9.07 -14.89 17.25
N SER A 129 -7.91 -14.64 16.64
CA SER A 129 -6.66 -14.48 17.38
C SER A 129 -5.65 -13.67 16.60
N MET A 130 -4.70 -13.04 17.32
CA MET A 130 -3.55 -12.32 16.76
C MET A 130 -2.25 -12.72 17.44
N ARG A 131 -1.15 -12.74 16.68
CA ARG A 131 0.21 -12.95 17.19
C ARG A 131 1.21 -12.17 16.37
N ILE A 132 2.17 -11.52 17.01
CA ILE A 132 3.30 -10.88 16.34
C ILE A 132 4.43 -11.90 16.23
N LEU A 133 4.90 -12.16 15.03
CA LEU A 133 5.91 -13.13 14.69
C LEU A 133 7.19 -12.48 14.14
N GLY A 134 8.25 -13.29 14.05
CA GLY A 134 9.54 -12.90 13.51
C GLY A 134 10.49 -12.31 14.56
N LYS A 135 11.79 -12.50 14.35
CA LYS A 135 12.85 -11.98 15.25
C LYS A 135 12.76 -10.45 15.40
N ASN A 136 12.38 -9.77 14.32
CA ASN A 136 12.22 -8.32 14.28
C ASN A 136 10.78 -7.85 14.55
N ARG A 137 9.88 -8.75 14.97
CA ARG A 137 8.45 -8.45 15.22
C ARG A 137 7.74 -7.76 14.04
N ASN A 138 8.05 -8.19 12.82
CA ASN A 138 7.62 -7.55 11.58
C ASN A 138 6.53 -8.31 10.82
N THR A 139 5.90 -9.30 11.45
CA THR A 139 4.80 -10.06 10.85
C THR A 139 3.68 -10.18 11.85
N LEU A 140 2.49 -9.72 11.48
CA LEU A 140 1.27 -9.98 12.25
C LEU A 140 0.57 -11.20 11.63
N LYS A 141 0.48 -12.27 12.41
CA LYS A 141 -0.35 -13.44 12.08
C LYS A 141 -1.68 -13.30 12.80
N MET A 142 -2.76 -13.44 12.06
CA MET A 142 -4.12 -13.48 12.57
C MET A 142 -4.80 -14.78 12.17
N GLN A 143 -5.79 -15.21 12.93
CA GLN A 143 -6.76 -16.21 12.51
C GLN A 143 -8.11 -15.51 12.41
N VAL A 144 -8.78 -15.68 11.29
CA VAL A 144 -10.04 -14.99 11.01
C VAL A 144 -11.15 -15.97 10.69
N ARG A 145 -12.40 -15.55 10.93
CA ARG A 145 -13.61 -16.29 10.59
C ARG A 145 -14.50 -15.47 9.69
N SER A 146 -14.93 -16.04 8.57
CA SER A 146 -15.94 -15.45 7.70
C SER A 146 -17.35 -15.55 8.31
N GLN A 147 -18.29 -14.79 7.76
CA GLN A 147 -19.71 -14.89 8.14
C GLN A 147 -20.30 -16.28 7.89
N HIS A 148 -19.72 -17.04 6.98
CA HIS A 148 -20.13 -18.43 6.66
C HIS A 148 -19.39 -19.48 7.50
N GLY A 149 -18.61 -19.06 8.49
CA GLY A 149 -17.92 -19.95 9.42
C GLY A 149 -16.56 -20.48 8.95
N THR A 150 -16.12 -20.17 7.74
CA THR A 150 -14.78 -20.54 7.26
C THR A 150 -13.71 -19.83 8.09
N VAL A 151 -12.73 -20.60 8.56
CA VAL A 151 -11.59 -20.08 9.33
C VAL A 151 -10.33 -20.16 8.49
N MET A 152 -9.53 -19.09 8.49
CA MET A 152 -8.28 -19.02 7.73
C MET A 152 -7.20 -18.21 8.46
N ASP A 153 -5.96 -18.63 8.26
CA ASP A 153 -4.79 -17.88 8.71
C ASP A 153 -4.50 -16.68 7.79
N VAL A 154 -4.13 -15.56 8.39
CA VAL A 154 -3.83 -14.31 7.70
C VAL A 154 -2.45 -13.84 8.13
N LEU A 155 -1.63 -13.41 7.17
CA LEU A 155 -0.34 -12.79 7.40
C LEU A 155 -0.36 -11.34 6.90
N TYR A 156 0.17 -10.45 7.71
CA TYR A 156 0.41 -9.06 7.37
C TYR A 156 1.86 -8.68 7.61
N PHE A 157 2.51 -8.15 6.57
CA PHE A 157 3.93 -7.76 6.57
C PHE A 157 4.14 -6.24 6.55
N GLY A 158 3.08 -5.46 6.69
CA GLY A 158 3.12 -4.00 6.69
C GLY A 158 3.44 -3.42 8.08
N ASP A 159 3.01 -2.18 8.28
CA ASP A 159 3.20 -1.47 9.55
C ASP A 159 2.26 -2.04 10.64
N ILE A 160 2.85 -2.83 11.54
CA ILE A 160 2.10 -3.51 12.61
C ILE A 160 1.57 -2.50 13.64
N GLU A 161 2.32 -1.44 13.94
CA GLU A 161 1.87 -0.43 14.88
C GLU A 161 0.64 0.31 14.34
N GLN A 162 0.63 0.58 13.03
CA GLN A 162 -0.49 1.23 12.37
C GLN A 162 -1.77 0.39 12.42
N ILE A 163 -1.72 -0.89 12.08
CA ILE A 163 -2.92 -1.76 12.12
C ILE A 163 -3.41 -1.96 13.55
N LEU A 164 -2.53 -2.12 14.54
CA LEU A 164 -2.94 -2.24 15.93
C LEU A 164 -3.56 -0.95 16.46
N THR A 165 -2.99 0.19 16.12
CA THR A 165 -3.55 1.50 16.46
C THR A 165 -4.95 1.67 15.85
N TYR A 166 -5.13 1.27 14.59
CA TYR A 166 -6.43 1.29 13.92
C TYR A 166 -7.46 0.43 14.65
N ILE A 167 -7.09 -0.80 15.04
CA ILE A 167 -7.99 -1.71 15.76
C ILE A 167 -8.35 -1.12 17.14
N MET A 168 -7.36 -0.63 17.88
CA MET A 168 -7.57 -0.01 19.20
C MET A 168 -8.47 1.22 19.12
N GLN A 169 -8.31 2.07 18.12
CA GLN A 169 -9.15 3.25 17.93
C GLN A 169 -10.60 2.88 17.59
N LYS A 170 -10.80 1.82 16.82
CA LYS A 170 -12.12 1.40 16.32
C LYS A 170 -12.90 0.55 17.34
N TYR A 171 -12.22 -0.32 18.10
CA TYR A 171 -12.84 -1.32 18.97
C TYR A 171 -12.47 -1.18 20.46
N GLY A 172 -11.45 -0.39 20.75
CA GLY A 172 -10.92 -0.23 22.10
C GLY A 172 -9.80 -1.22 22.46
N GLU A 173 -9.05 -0.89 23.51
CA GLU A 173 -7.91 -1.68 23.99
C GLU A 173 -8.33 -3.07 24.45
N SER A 174 -9.42 -3.16 25.23
CA SER A 174 -9.93 -4.43 25.74
C SER A 174 -10.26 -5.46 24.66
N GLU A 175 -10.92 -5.05 23.58
CA GLU A 175 -11.25 -5.94 22.46
C GLU A 175 -9.98 -6.37 21.71
N THR A 176 -9.00 -5.47 21.57
CA THR A 176 -7.71 -5.77 20.97
C THR A 176 -6.94 -6.81 21.79
N GLU A 177 -6.92 -6.68 23.13
CA GLU A 177 -6.28 -7.65 24.03
C GLU A 177 -6.93 -9.03 23.95
N LYS A 178 -8.26 -9.11 23.88
CA LYS A 178 -8.97 -10.38 23.66
C LYS A 178 -8.51 -11.10 22.41
N CYS A 179 -8.27 -10.37 21.31
CA CYS A 179 -7.70 -10.98 20.09
C CYS A 179 -6.33 -11.60 20.33
N PHE A 180 -5.45 -10.95 21.09
CA PHE A 180 -4.14 -11.53 21.44
C PHE A 180 -4.25 -12.75 22.36
N GLN A 181 -5.28 -12.81 23.20
CA GLN A 181 -5.55 -13.93 24.09
C GLN A 181 -6.34 -15.06 23.42
N GLY A 182 -6.83 -14.86 22.19
CA GLY A 182 -7.69 -15.81 21.49
C GLY A 182 -9.08 -15.97 22.14
N GLN A 183 -9.56 -14.92 22.79
CA GLN A 183 -10.86 -14.87 23.44
C GLN A 183 -11.93 -14.33 22.48
N GLU A 184 -13.18 -14.61 22.79
CA GLU A 184 -14.32 -14.05 22.06
C GLU A 184 -14.30 -12.52 22.10
N ASN A 185 -14.44 -11.89 20.94
CA ASN A 185 -14.31 -10.45 20.76
C ASN A 185 -15.19 -9.96 19.60
N ALA A 186 -15.39 -8.65 19.54
CA ALA A 186 -16.19 -7.98 18.52
C ALA A 186 -15.39 -7.46 17.31
N VAL A 187 -14.08 -7.71 17.24
CA VAL A 187 -13.21 -7.15 16.21
C VAL A 187 -13.49 -7.79 14.86
N THR A 188 -13.91 -6.96 13.89
CA THR A 188 -14.08 -7.37 12.49
C THR A 188 -13.32 -6.43 11.59
N LEU A 189 -12.62 -6.98 10.60
CA LEU A 189 -11.91 -6.24 9.57
C LEU A 189 -12.29 -6.73 8.18
N SER A 190 -12.20 -5.81 7.23
CA SER A 190 -12.26 -6.16 5.81
C SER A 190 -10.85 -6.18 5.26
N PHE A 191 -10.53 -7.15 4.43
CA PHE A 191 -9.18 -7.31 3.89
C PHE A 191 -9.14 -7.32 2.38
N ILE A 192 -8.10 -6.70 1.83
CA ILE A 192 -7.63 -6.98 0.47
C ILE A 192 -6.47 -7.95 0.61
N TYR A 193 -6.53 -9.07 -0.10
CA TYR A 193 -5.64 -10.17 0.10
C TYR A 193 -5.24 -10.90 -1.19
N TYR A 194 -4.19 -11.69 -1.11
CA TYR A 194 -3.80 -12.71 -2.07
C TYR A 194 -3.71 -14.05 -1.36
N PRO A 195 -4.33 -15.14 -1.90
CA PRO A 195 -4.27 -16.46 -1.29
C PRO A 195 -2.89 -17.10 -1.51
N SER A 196 -2.46 -17.90 -0.55
CA SER A 196 -1.15 -18.55 -0.58
C SER A 196 -1.20 -19.89 0.16
N VAL A 197 -0.33 -20.82 -0.19
CA VAL A 197 -0.09 -22.05 0.57
C VAL A 197 1.12 -21.82 1.47
N ASN A 198 0.94 -22.09 2.76
CA ASN A 198 2.05 -22.22 3.70
C ASN A 198 2.45 -23.69 3.80
N GLU A 199 3.72 -23.99 3.58
CA GLU A 199 4.27 -25.31 3.81
C GLU A 199 5.28 -25.29 4.96
N TYR A 200 4.95 -25.99 6.03
CA TYR A 200 5.81 -26.09 7.18
C TYR A 200 5.93 -27.54 7.67
N ARG A 201 7.15 -28.08 7.70
CA ARG A 201 7.45 -29.47 8.09
C ARG A 201 6.61 -30.50 7.34
N GLY A 202 6.43 -30.31 6.01
CA GLY A 202 5.65 -31.20 5.15
C GLY A 202 4.13 -31.10 5.31
N ARG A 203 3.64 -30.16 6.11
CA ARG A 203 2.19 -29.85 6.21
C ARG A 203 1.87 -28.60 5.44
N LYS A 204 0.91 -28.72 4.53
CA LYS A 204 0.36 -27.59 3.77
C LYS A 204 -0.85 -27.02 4.50
N SER A 205 -0.99 -25.72 4.49
CA SER A 205 -2.16 -25.01 4.99
C SER A 205 -2.43 -23.77 4.12
N LEU A 206 -3.70 -23.47 3.91
CA LEU A 206 -4.11 -22.27 3.20
C LEU A 206 -3.97 -21.06 4.11
N GLN A 207 -3.54 -19.95 3.53
CA GLN A 207 -3.43 -18.68 4.22
C GLN A 207 -3.69 -17.51 3.27
N MET A 208 -3.98 -16.35 3.82
CA MET A 208 -4.05 -15.10 3.09
C MET A 208 -2.86 -14.21 3.44
N ILE A 209 -2.31 -13.55 2.44
CA ILE A 209 -1.37 -12.43 2.63
C ILE A 209 -2.15 -11.16 2.35
N ILE A 210 -2.36 -10.34 3.38
CA ILE A 210 -3.11 -9.09 3.23
C ILE A 210 -2.19 -7.94 2.87
N SER A 211 -2.68 -7.08 1.99
CA SER A 211 -2.03 -5.84 1.59
C SER A 211 -2.69 -4.61 2.22
N HIS A 212 -4.01 -4.66 2.41
CA HIS A 212 -4.80 -3.56 2.96
C HIS A 212 -5.92 -4.08 3.86
N TYR A 213 -6.36 -3.21 4.77
CA TYR A 213 -7.43 -3.47 5.74
C TYR A 213 -8.30 -2.22 5.97
N CYS A 214 -9.54 -2.40 6.39
CA CYS A 214 -10.45 -1.35 6.85
C CYS A 214 -11.50 -1.86 7.85
#